data_d2a7c5c06d1bee19880e705625bcd656
#
_entry.id   d2a7c5c06d1bee19880e705625bcd656
#
_cell.length_a   1.000
_cell.length_b   1.000
_cell.length_c   1.000
_cell.angle_alpha   90.00
_cell.angle_beta   90.00
_cell.angle_gamma   90.00
#
_symmetry.space_group_name_H-M   'P 1'
#
loop_
_entity.id
_entity.type
_entity.pdbx_description
1 polymer ?
#
loop_
_entity_poly.entity_id
_entity_poly.type
_entity_poly.pdbx_seq_one_letter_code
_entity_poly.pdbx_strand_id
1 'polypeptide(L)'
;MKKMLLLSFALLATTFAFSQQDAKGAAKPSPAAVAEGKIGDKTVAISYHQPAVKGRKIWGDLVPFDKVWRTGANNATTITVDKDVKVGGKPLPAGRYSLMSIPTASSDWIIIFNKDAEQWGAYSYDEKKDTLRVKAKSVKSDAFNERMTFVVNEKGITLMWENLAVNVGVE
;
A
#
# COMPACT_ATOMS: atom_id res chain seq x y z
N MET A 1 75.35 44.89 13.49
CA MET A 1 74.17 45.15 12.64
C MET A 1 73.59 43.79 12.23
N LYS A 2 72.60 43.30 12.99
CA LYS A 2 71.95 42.02 12.72
C LYS A 2 70.55 42.31 12.17
N LYS A 3 70.33 41.96 10.90
CA LYS A 3 69.01 42.07 10.26
C LYS A 3 68.13 40.89 10.73
N MET A 4 67.05 41.14 11.42
CA MET A 4 66.01 40.18 11.75
C MET A 4 65.03 40.08 10.59
N LEU A 5 64.94 38.89 10.02
CA LEU A 5 64.00 38.53 8.98
C LEU A 5 62.72 37.98 9.66
N LEU A 6 61.64 38.73 9.58
CA LEU A 6 60.29 38.29 10.06
C LEU A 6 59.64 37.46 8.94
N LEU A 7 59.51 36.14 9.19
CA LEU A 7 58.75 35.24 8.33
C LEU A 7 57.26 35.31 8.75
N SER A 8 56.46 35.93 7.90
CA SER A 8 55.00 35.91 8.07
C SER A 8 54.42 34.61 7.57
N PHE A 9 53.92 33.78 8.47
CA PHE A 9 53.25 32.53 8.13
C PHE A 9 51.78 32.85 7.86
N ALA A 10 51.36 32.90 6.63
CA ALA A 10 49.95 33.07 6.24
C ALA A 10 49.25 31.70 6.35
N LEU A 11 48.41 31.55 7.36
CA LEU A 11 47.55 30.39 7.59
C LEU A 11 46.38 30.43 6.62
N LEU A 12 46.43 29.66 5.56
CA LEU A 12 45.29 29.53 4.60
C LEU A 12 44.26 28.59 5.19
N ALA A 13 43.22 29.16 5.81
CA ALA A 13 42.04 28.40 6.27
C ALA A 13 41.16 28.07 5.07
N THR A 14 41.25 26.86 4.55
CA THR A 14 40.31 26.31 3.56
C THR A 14 39.04 25.90 4.28
N THR A 15 38.00 26.70 4.20
CA THR A 15 36.65 26.33 4.63
C THR A 15 36.07 25.35 3.61
N PHE A 16 36.05 24.06 3.97
CA PHE A 16 35.23 23.08 3.26
C PHE A 16 33.77 23.39 3.54
N ALA A 17 33.13 24.07 2.62
CA ALA A 17 31.67 24.17 2.60
C ALA A 17 31.10 22.80 2.21
N PHE A 18 30.68 21.99 3.20
CA PHE A 18 29.82 20.85 2.95
C PHE A 18 28.49 21.37 2.47
N SER A 19 28.30 21.39 1.16
CA SER A 19 26.97 21.53 0.57
C SER A 19 26.14 20.30 1.01
N GLN A 20 25.34 20.45 2.05
CA GLN A 20 24.24 19.56 2.32
C GLN A 20 23.24 19.72 1.18
N GLN A 21 23.40 18.93 0.16
CA GLN A 21 22.42 18.75 -0.88
C GLN A 21 21.28 17.94 -0.25
N ASP A 22 20.30 18.67 0.31
CA ASP A 22 19.03 18.10 0.70
C ASP A 22 18.42 17.43 -0.54
N ALA A 23 18.69 16.13 -0.68
CA ALA A 23 17.96 15.28 -1.57
C ALA A 23 16.50 15.24 -1.06
N LYS A 24 15.70 16.24 -1.45
CA LYS A 24 14.24 16.14 -1.47
C LYS A 24 13.95 14.97 -2.41
N GLY A 25 13.92 13.77 -1.84
CA GLY A 25 13.58 12.56 -2.57
C GLY A 25 12.25 12.82 -3.25
N ALA A 26 12.24 12.81 -4.57
CA ALA A 26 11.01 12.96 -5.34
C ALA A 26 10.00 11.97 -4.77
N ALA A 27 8.86 12.48 -4.27
CA ALA A 27 7.82 11.65 -3.67
C ALA A 27 7.50 10.52 -4.64
N LYS A 28 7.67 9.26 -4.19
CA LYS A 28 7.40 8.09 -5.03
C LYS A 28 5.99 8.23 -5.62
N PRO A 29 5.78 7.93 -6.90
CA PRO A 29 4.46 8.06 -7.55
C PRO A 29 3.31 7.40 -6.78
N SER A 30 3.64 6.35 -6.01
CA SER A 30 2.71 5.61 -5.15
C SER A 30 3.36 5.45 -3.77
N PRO A 31 3.14 6.39 -2.83
CA PRO A 31 3.71 6.32 -1.49
C PRO A 31 3.20 5.09 -0.73
N ALA A 32 4.03 4.60 0.18
CA ALA A 32 3.61 3.57 1.13
C ALA A 32 2.64 4.15 2.16
N ALA A 33 1.69 3.34 2.60
CA ALA A 33 0.72 3.67 3.62
C ALA A 33 0.36 2.44 4.45
N VAL A 34 -0.17 2.67 5.65
CA VAL A 34 -0.72 1.65 6.52
C VAL A 34 -2.11 2.10 6.94
N ALA A 35 -3.07 1.19 6.86
CA ALA A 35 -4.38 1.33 7.49
C ALA A 35 -4.48 0.28 8.60
N GLU A 36 -4.75 0.72 9.81
CA GLU A 36 -4.88 -0.16 10.98
C GLU A 36 -6.13 0.18 11.77
N GLY A 37 -6.76 -0.83 12.33
CA GLY A 37 -7.94 -0.66 13.17
C GLY A 37 -8.25 -1.92 13.96
N LYS A 38 -9.24 -1.78 14.86
CA LYS A 38 -9.79 -2.90 15.63
C LYS A 38 -11.14 -3.32 15.12
N ILE A 39 -11.38 -4.62 15.12
CA ILE A 39 -12.66 -5.26 14.82
C ILE A 39 -12.97 -6.15 16.02
N GLY A 40 -13.77 -5.64 16.94
CA GLY A 40 -13.93 -6.24 18.27
C GLY A 40 -12.61 -6.19 19.04
N ASP A 41 -12.11 -7.36 19.44
CA ASP A 41 -10.85 -7.54 20.16
C ASP A 41 -9.64 -7.89 19.24
N LYS A 42 -9.84 -7.85 17.92
CA LYS A 42 -8.86 -8.23 16.90
C LYS A 42 -8.24 -6.99 16.27
N THR A 43 -6.94 -7.03 16.02
CA THR A 43 -6.22 -5.97 15.30
C THR A 43 -6.01 -6.40 13.85
N VAL A 44 -6.37 -5.51 12.93
CA VAL A 44 -6.18 -5.69 11.49
C VAL A 44 -5.31 -4.56 10.97
N ALA A 45 -4.20 -4.89 10.33
CA ALA A 45 -3.30 -3.93 9.71
C ALA A 45 -3.09 -4.25 8.23
N ILE A 46 -3.19 -3.23 7.37
CA ILE A 46 -3.02 -3.33 5.92
C ILE A 46 -1.87 -2.43 5.51
N SER A 47 -0.80 -3.01 4.97
CA SER A 47 0.32 -2.26 4.40
C SER A 47 0.23 -2.26 2.88
N TYR A 48 0.25 -1.09 2.26
CA TYR A 48 0.00 -0.95 0.83
C TYR A 48 0.71 0.27 0.24
N HIS A 49 0.64 0.41 -1.07
CA HIS A 49 1.08 1.60 -1.78
C HIS A 49 -0.13 2.26 -2.44
N GLN A 50 -0.20 3.60 -2.38
CA GLN A 50 -1.32 4.43 -2.80
C GLN A 50 -1.15 4.93 -4.24
N PRO A 51 -1.60 4.21 -5.28
CA PRO A 51 -1.62 4.78 -6.62
C PRO A 51 -2.62 5.95 -6.68
N ALA A 52 -2.29 6.96 -7.49
CA ALA A 52 -3.16 8.09 -7.78
C ALA A 52 -3.86 7.89 -9.11
N VAL A 53 -5.05 8.47 -9.27
CA VAL A 53 -5.81 8.43 -10.54
C VAL A 53 -5.08 9.20 -11.63
N LYS A 54 -4.64 10.43 -11.37
CA LYS A 54 -3.93 11.29 -12.33
C LYS A 54 -4.63 11.38 -13.68
N GLY A 55 -5.94 11.54 -13.68
CA GLY A 55 -6.75 11.64 -14.89
C GLY A 55 -6.82 10.37 -15.75
N ARG A 56 -6.31 9.23 -15.27
CA ARG A 56 -6.33 7.96 -16.00
C ARG A 56 -7.66 7.25 -15.80
N LYS A 57 -8.07 6.47 -16.79
CA LYS A 57 -9.12 5.47 -16.61
C LYS A 57 -8.56 4.32 -15.77
N ILE A 58 -9.18 4.06 -14.65
CA ILE A 58 -8.69 3.03 -13.72
C ILE A 58 -9.28 1.67 -14.08
N TRP A 59 -10.58 1.53 -13.95
CA TRP A 59 -11.25 0.24 -14.02
C TRP A 59 -11.47 -0.19 -15.48
N GLY A 60 -11.00 -1.41 -15.80
CA GLY A 60 -11.02 -1.97 -17.13
C GLY A 60 -9.88 -1.49 -18.05
N ASP A 61 -8.98 -0.61 -17.54
CA ASP A 61 -7.82 -0.11 -18.27
C ASP A 61 -6.55 -0.28 -17.42
N LEU A 62 -6.21 0.67 -16.53
CA LEU A 62 -5.03 0.56 -15.64
C LEU A 62 -5.11 -0.70 -14.76
N VAL A 63 -6.29 -1.02 -14.28
CA VAL A 63 -6.62 -2.25 -13.56
C VAL A 63 -7.60 -3.04 -14.41
N PRO A 64 -7.13 -4.06 -15.17
CA PRO A 64 -7.99 -4.88 -16.04
C PRO A 64 -9.04 -5.64 -15.22
N PHE A 65 -10.23 -5.78 -15.79
CA PHE A 65 -11.25 -6.67 -15.22
C PHE A 65 -10.88 -8.15 -15.39
N ASP A 66 -11.40 -8.98 -14.52
CA ASP A 66 -11.27 -10.44 -14.53
C ASP A 66 -9.80 -10.94 -14.47
N LYS A 67 -8.91 -10.10 -13.95
CA LYS A 67 -7.51 -10.44 -13.71
C LYS A 67 -7.15 -10.23 -12.25
N VAL A 68 -6.24 -11.08 -11.73
CA VAL A 68 -5.70 -10.90 -10.38
C VAL A 68 -4.88 -9.62 -10.34
N TRP A 69 -5.23 -8.76 -9.40
CA TRP A 69 -4.57 -7.50 -9.13
C TRP A 69 -4.02 -7.50 -7.70
N ARG A 70 -2.80 -6.97 -7.53
CA ARG A 70 -2.13 -6.82 -6.22
C ARG A 70 -2.80 -5.86 -5.25
N THR A 71 -3.97 -5.35 -5.60
CA THR A 71 -4.80 -4.41 -4.81
C THR A 71 -4.01 -3.18 -4.33
N GLY A 72 -3.21 -2.62 -5.24
CA GLY A 72 -2.33 -1.49 -4.96
C GLY A 72 -1.31 -1.23 -6.05
N ALA A 73 -0.16 -0.70 -5.67
CA ALA A 73 0.98 -0.43 -6.53
C ALA A 73 2.26 -1.03 -5.95
N ASN A 74 3.31 -1.23 -6.77
CA ASN A 74 4.60 -1.80 -6.38
C ASN A 74 4.45 -3.23 -5.81
N ASN A 75 4.87 -3.47 -4.57
CA ASN A 75 4.64 -4.74 -3.88
C ASN A 75 3.14 -5.02 -3.73
N ALA A 76 2.80 -6.27 -3.61
CA ALA A 76 1.44 -6.68 -3.24
C ALA A 76 1.03 -6.04 -1.90
N THR A 77 -0.21 -5.60 -1.82
CA THR A 77 -0.79 -5.19 -0.54
C THR A 77 -0.78 -6.37 0.42
N THR A 78 -0.43 -6.13 1.66
CA THR A 78 -0.46 -7.17 2.70
C THR A 78 -1.47 -6.82 3.77
N ILE A 79 -2.09 -7.86 4.33
CA ILE A 79 -2.97 -7.76 5.49
C ILE A 79 -2.46 -8.68 6.59
N THR A 80 -2.41 -8.16 7.81
CA THR A 80 -2.08 -8.92 9.01
C THR A 80 -3.29 -8.92 9.94
N VAL A 81 -3.66 -10.09 10.43
CA VAL A 81 -4.68 -10.28 11.47
C VAL A 81 -4.04 -10.97 12.67
N ASP A 82 -4.18 -10.40 13.86
CA ASP A 82 -3.52 -10.90 15.09
C ASP A 82 -4.23 -12.10 15.71
N LYS A 83 -5.50 -12.31 15.37
CA LYS A 83 -6.36 -13.43 15.80
C LYS A 83 -7.17 -13.96 14.64
N ASP A 84 -7.71 -15.15 14.78
CA ASP A 84 -8.64 -15.71 13.80
C ASP A 84 -9.87 -14.80 13.62
N VAL A 85 -10.22 -14.56 12.38
CA VAL A 85 -11.37 -13.72 11.98
C VAL A 85 -12.31 -14.50 11.06
N LYS A 86 -13.50 -13.98 10.87
CA LYS A 86 -14.36 -14.37 9.74
C LYS A 86 -14.38 -13.25 8.72
N VAL A 87 -14.13 -13.58 7.46
CA VAL A 87 -14.22 -12.63 6.35
C VAL A 87 -15.34 -13.06 5.42
N GLY A 88 -16.33 -12.22 5.25
CA GLY A 88 -17.53 -12.58 4.49
C GLY A 88 -18.17 -13.86 5.03
N GLY A 89 -18.17 -14.05 6.36
CA GLY A 89 -18.70 -15.23 7.05
C GLY A 89 -17.85 -16.48 7.00
N LYS A 90 -16.67 -16.46 6.35
CA LYS A 90 -15.78 -17.60 6.22
C LYS A 90 -14.54 -17.44 7.11
N PRO A 91 -14.01 -18.52 7.72
CA PRO A 91 -12.88 -18.42 8.63
C PRO A 91 -11.59 -18.04 7.89
N LEU A 92 -10.80 -17.14 8.49
CA LEU A 92 -9.45 -16.80 8.11
C LEU A 92 -8.57 -16.87 9.38
N PRO A 93 -7.59 -17.78 9.45
CA PRO A 93 -6.68 -17.87 10.59
C PRO A 93 -5.86 -16.58 10.81
N ALA A 94 -5.41 -16.36 12.04
CA ALA A 94 -4.42 -15.35 12.36
C ALA A 94 -3.19 -15.52 11.46
N GLY A 95 -2.63 -14.40 10.98
CA GLY A 95 -1.48 -14.45 10.10
C GLY A 95 -1.32 -13.23 9.22
N ARG A 96 -0.34 -13.31 8.33
CA ARG A 96 -0.05 -12.29 7.32
C ARG A 96 -0.23 -12.88 5.92
N TYR A 97 -0.95 -12.16 5.08
CA TYR A 97 -1.34 -12.58 3.75
C TYR A 97 -1.08 -11.46 2.74
N SER A 98 -0.80 -11.80 1.48
CA SER A 98 -1.04 -10.82 0.43
C SER A 98 -2.54 -10.70 0.15
N LEU A 99 -3.01 -9.47 0.04
CA LEU A 99 -4.38 -9.12 -0.28
C LEU A 99 -4.48 -8.87 -1.78
N MET A 100 -4.94 -9.86 -2.52
CA MET A 100 -5.20 -9.75 -3.95
C MET A 100 -6.68 -9.54 -4.21
N SER A 101 -7.00 -9.00 -5.37
CA SER A 101 -8.39 -8.90 -5.80
C SER A 101 -8.55 -9.18 -7.30
N ILE A 102 -9.76 -9.57 -7.69
CA ILE A 102 -10.17 -9.69 -9.08
C ILE A 102 -11.34 -8.72 -9.26
N PRO A 103 -11.08 -7.51 -9.77
CA PRO A 103 -12.13 -6.58 -10.14
C PRO A 103 -12.95 -7.14 -11.30
N THR A 104 -14.25 -6.90 -11.31
CA THR A 104 -15.14 -7.24 -12.41
C THR A 104 -15.88 -6.00 -12.93
N ALA A 105 -16.37 -6.06 -14.14
CA ALA A 105 -17.24 -5.01 -14.67
C ALA A 105 -18.60 -4.95 -13.93
N SER A 106 -19.00 -6.05 -13.30
CA SER A 106 -20.13 -6.11 -12.36
C SER A 106 -19.71 -5.61 -10.97
N SER A 107 -20.67 -5.51 -10.06
CA SER A 107 -20.38 -5.10 -8.68
C SER A 107 -19.74 -6.18 -7.81
N ASP A 108 -19.58 -7.41 -8.28
CA ASP A 108 -19.10 -8.54 -7.49
C ASP A 108 -17.61 -8.79 -7.72
N TRP A 109 -16.77 -8.20 -6.87
CA TRP A 109 -15.34 -8.47 -6.86
C TRP A 109 -15.00 -9.75 -6.07
N ILE A 110 -13.86 -10.37 -6.39
CA ILE A 110 -13.29 -11.44 -5.58
C ILE A 110 -12.10 -10.86 -4.80
N ILE A 111 -12.12 -11.04 -3.48
CA ILE A 111 -11.01 -10.69 -2.59
C ILE A 111 -10.32 -11.97 -2.18
N ILE A 112 -8.99 -11.97 -2.24
CA ILE A 112 -8.15 -13.15 -2.07
C ILE A 112 -7.14 -12.88 -0.95
N PHE A 113 -7.03 -13.81 -0.02
CA PHE A 113 -6.03 -13.86 1.03
C PHE A 113 -5.05 -14.99 0.70
N ASN A 114 -3.86 -14.63 0.22
CA ASN A 114 -2.87 -15.61 -0.25
C ASN A 114 -1.70 -15.68 0.73
N LYS A 115 -1.23 -16.89 1.04
CA LYS A 115 -0.15 -17.15 2.01
C LYS A 115 1.19 -16.54 1.62
N ASP A 116 1.43 -16.32 0.33
CA ASP A 116 2.64 -15.68 -0.16
C ASP A 116 2.50 -14.16 0.03
N ALA A 117 2.88 -13.68 1.21
CA ALA A 117 2.74 -12.28 1.57
C ALA A 117 3.80 -11.37 0.92
N GLU A 118 4.96 -11.93 0.56
CA GLU A 118 6.11 -11.14 0.06
C GLU A 118 6.28 -11.33 -1.45
N GLN A 119 5.48 -10.60 -2.24
CA GLN A 119 5.59 -10.68 -3.68
C GLN A 119 5.55 -9.30 -4.35
N TRP A 120 6.30 -9.17 -5.45
CA TRP A 120 6.27 -7.98 -6.29
C TRP A 120 5.11 -8.08 -7.29
N GLY A 121 4.15 -7.17 -7.15
CA GLY A 121 2.99 -7.20 -8.04
C GLY A 121 2.10 -8.43 -7.82
N ALA A 122 1.60 -8.99 -8.88
CA ALA A 122 0.86 -10.24 -8.93
C ALA A 122 1.50 -11.23 -9.93
N TYR A 123 2.78 -11.04 -10.30
CA TYR A 123 3.44 -11.82 -11.34
C TYR A 123 3.72 -13.26 -10.92
N SER A 124 3.99 -13.47 -9.63
CA SER A 124 4.26 -14.80 -9.04
C SER A 124 3.04 -15.35 -8.28
N TYR A 125 1.86 -14.76 -8.50
CA TYR A 125 0.65 -15.23 -7.84
C TYR A 125 0.37 -16.69 -8.18
N ASP A 126 0.18 -17.49 -7.13
CA ASP A 126 -0.19 -18.92 -7.22
C ASP A 126 -1.48 -19.14 -6.43
N GLU A 127 -2.55 -19.51 -7.12
CA GLU A 127 -3.86 -19.76 -6.49
C GLU A 127 -3.86 -20.94 -5.52
N LYS A 128 -2.90 -21.86 -5.64
CA LYS A 128 -2.75 -22.98 -4.69
C LYS A 128 -2.35 -22.51 -3.29
N LYS A 129 -1.83 -21.29 -3.18
CA LYS A 129 -1.49 -20.64 -1.92
C LYS A 129 -2.62 -19.80 -1.35
N ASP A 130 -3.79 -19.76 -1.98
CA ASP A 130 -4.94 -19.04 -1.45
C ASP A 130 -5.45 -19.72 -0.18
N THR A 131 -5.53 -18.95 0.89
CA THR A 131 -6.16 -19.38 2.14
C THR A 131 -7.65 -19.18 2.08
N LEU A 132 -8.07 -18.07 1.46
CA LEU A 132 -9.48 -17.69 1.41
C LEU A 132 -9.76 -16.84 0.16
N ARG A 133 -10.92 -17.09 -0.46
CA ARG A 133 -11.56 -16.23 -1.45
C ARG A 133 -12.98 -15.90 -1.02
N VAL A 134 -13.31 -14.61 -1.03
CA VAL A 134 -14.65 -14.11 -0.72
C VAL A 134 -15.13 -13.15 -1.80
N LYS A 135 -16.43 -13.08 -1.99
CA LYS A 135 -17.05 -12.04 -2.80
C LYS A 135 -17.20 -10.76 -1.99
N ALA A 136 -16.96 -9.63 -2.61
CA ALA A 136 -17.17 -8.31 -2.04
C ALA A 136 -17.86 -7.43 -3.08
N LYS A 137 -18.83 -6.63 -2.66
CA LYS A 137 -19.50 -5.71 -3.57
C LYS A 137 -18.73 -4.41 -3.69
N SER A 138 -18.50 -3.99 -4.93
CA SER A 138 -18.11 -2.62 -5.22
C SER A 138 -19.37 -1.74 -5.34
N VAL A 139 -19.30 -0.57 -4.75
CA VAL A 139 -20.35 0.44 -4.78
C VAL A 139 -19.75 1.77 -5.20
N LYS A 140 -20.60 2.70 -5.65
CA LYS A 140 -20.14 4.07 -5.89
C LYS A 140 -19.69 4.68 -4.55
N SER A 141 -18.52 5.29 -4.55
CA SER A 141 -18.01 6.04 -3.40
C SER A 141 -18.76 7.38 -3.27
N ASP A 142 -18.95 7.83 -2.02
CA ASP A 142 -19.59 9.12 -1.73
C ASP A 142 -18.77 10.32 -2.22
N ALA A 143 -17.45 10.13 -2.34
CA ALA A 143 -16.51 11.14 -2.82
C ALA A 143 -15.52 10.55 -3.82
N PHE A 144 -14.96 11.41 -4.68
CA PHE A 144 -13.86 11.05 -5.55
C PHE A 144 -12.58 10.86 -4.72
N ASN A 145 -11.93 9.71 -4.88
CA ASN A 145 -10.71 9.34 -4.17
C ASN A 145 -9.53 9.35 -5.14
N GLU A 146 -8.81 10.47 -5.20
CA GLU A 146 -7.64 10.60 -6.08
C GLU A 146 -6.55 9.56 -5.77
N ARG A 147 -6.35 9.22 -4.50
CA ARG A 147 -5.43 8.16 -4.08
C ARG A 147 -6.20 6.98 -3.52
N MET A 148 -5.75 5.79 -3.90
CA MET A 148 -6.26 4.56 -3.31
C MET A 148 -6.03 4.56 -1.79
N THR A 149 -7.06 4.26 -1.04
CA THR A 149 -7.04 4.30 0.43
C THR A 149 -7.77 3.08 0.99
N PHE A 150 -7.19 2.50 2.02
CA PHE A 150 -7.88 1.53 2.87
C PHE A 150 -8.35 2.19 4.17
N VAL A 151 -9.48 1.74 4.67
CA VAL A 151 -9.99 2.04 6.01
C VAL A 151 -10.34 0.73 6.69
N VAL A 152 -9.92 0.59 7.95
CA VAL A 152 -10.33 -0.51 8.84
C VAL A 152 -11.22 0.08 9.92
N ASN A 153 -12.40 -0.48 10.11
CA ASN A 153 -13.36 -0.07 11.13
C ASN A 153 -14.10 -1.29 11.69
N GLU A 154 -14.99 -1.10 12.66
CA GLU A 154 -15.71 -2.19 13.32
C GLU A 154 -16.55 -3.09 12.38
N LYS A 155 -16.86 -2.63 11.17
CA LYS A 155 -17.61 -3.39 10.16
C LYS A 155 -16.72 -4.19 9.21
N GLY A 156 -15.40 -3.95 9.25
CA GLY A 156 -14.43 -4.61 8.38
C GLY A 156 -13.50 -3.64 7.65
N ILE A 157 -13.23 -3.93 6.41
CA ILE A 157 -12.25 -3.25 5.56
C ILE A 157 -12.98 -2.60 4.39
N THR A 158 -12.64 -1.34 4.09
CA THR A 158 -13.10 -0.63 2.90
C THR A 158 -11.90 -0.18 2.08
N LEU A 159 -11.84 -0.60 0.81
CA LEU A 159 -10.95 -0.04 -0.21
C LEU A 159 -11.71 1.06 -0.95
N MET A 160 -11.09 2.24 -1.09
CA MET A 160 -11.64 3.35 -1.85
C MET A 160 -10.61 3.83 -2.90
N TRP A 161 -11.04 3.99 -4.13
CA TRP A 161 -10.24 4.59 -5.19
C TRP A 161 -11.12 5.07 -6.34
N GLU A 162 -10.79 6.24 -6.90
CA GLU A 162 -11.60 6.92 -7.90
C GLU A 162 -13.04 7.13 -7.37
N ASN A 163 -14.03 6.58 -8.03
CA ASN A 163 -15.45 6.66 -7.66
C ASN A 163 -15.99 5.34 -7.08
N LEU A 164 -15.12 4.40 -6.71
CA LEU A 164 -15.52 3.11 -6.17
C LEU A 164 -15.07 2.91 -4.72
N ALA A 165 -15.93 2.25 -3.96
CA ALA A 165 -15.64 1.67 -2.67
C ALA A 165 -15.95 0.17 -2.70
N VAL A 166 -15.06 -0.65 -2.14
CA VAL A 166 -15.24 -2.10 -2.01
C VAL A 166 -15.23 -2.44 -0.53
N ASN A 167 -16.35 -2.97 -0.05
CA ASN A 167 -16.54 -3.30 1.36
C ASN A 167 -16.37 -4.79 1.59
N VAL A 168 -15.52 -5.15 2.55
CA VAL A 168 -15.25 -6.53 2.97
C VAL A 168 -15.59 -6.64 4.44
N GLY A 169 -16.68 -7.34 4.75
CA GLY A 169 -17.07 -7.60 6.15
C GLY A 169 -16.05 -8.50 6.84
N VAL A 170 -15.61 -8.10 8.03
CA VAL A 170 -14.72 -8.88 8.91
C VAL A 170 -15.29 -8.88 10.31
N GLU A 171 -15.30 -10.06 10.95
CA GLU A 171 -15.89 -10.33 12.28
C GLU A 171 -14.88 -11.07 13.18
#